data_d10b4db1bc10caa0cd800c633c23e387
#
_entry.id   d10b4db1bc10caa0cd800c633c23e387
#
_cell.length_a   1.000
_cell.length_b   1.000
_cell.length_c   1.000
_cell.angle_alpha   90.00
_cell.angle_beta   90.00
_cell.angle_gamma   90.00
#
_symmetry.space_group_name_H-M   'P 1'
#
loop_
_entity.id
_entity.type
_entity.pdbx_description
1 polymer ?
#
loop_
_entity_poly.entity_id
_entity_poly.type
_entity_poly.pdbx_seq_one_letter_code
_entity_poly.pdbx_strand_id
1 'polypeptide(L)'
;RLEKLGVIEAIQFSEWAAPIVPVVKADGSIRICGDYKLTLNRVARIETYPIPRVEELFAVLRGGEKFSKIDLSSAYQQIVLDEQSRPYTTINTHKGLFMYNRLTFGIASAPAIFQRTMETILQGCQRTCVYFDDILVTGSSNDEHLANLDSVLCKLEGAGLRLNRAKCAFMLPSVEYLG
;
A
#
# COMPACT_ATOMS: atom_id res chain seq x y z
N ARG A 1 -10.24 10.56 13.58
CA ARG A 1 -9.40 10.94 12.44
C ARG A 1 -9.75 10.11 11.19
N LEU A 2 -9.74 8.77 11.24
CA LEU A 2 -10.04 7.90 10.09
C LEU A 2 -11.43 8.14 9.52
N GLU A 3 -12.42 8.36 10.37
CA GLU A 3 -13.79 8.69 9.96
C GLU A 3 -13.85 10.02 9.18
N LYS A 4 -13.19 11.08 9.69
CA LYS A 4 -13.10 12.38 8.99
C LYS A 4 -12.40 12.29 7.62
N LEU A 5 -11.57 11.27 7.41
CA LEU A 5 -10.88 11.00 6.14
C LEU A 5 -11.68 10.06 5.23
N GLY A 6 -12.89 9.63 5.66
CA GLY A 6 -13.70 8.69 4.90
C GLY A 6 -13.08 7.29 4.76
N VAL A 7 -12.12 6.95 5.61
CA VAL A 7 -11.48 5.61 5.63
C VAL A 7 -12.39 4.60 6.30
N ILE A 8 -13.06 5.01 7.37
CA ILE A 8 -14.07 4.22 8.09
C ILE A 8 -15.37 5.03 8.22
N GLU A 9 -16.46 4.35 8.40
CA GLU A 9 -17.77 4.95 8.76
C GLU A 9 -18.40 4.21 9.92
N ALA A 10 -19.11 4.96 10.77
CA ALA A 10 -19.86 4.40 11.89
C ALA A 10 -21.12 3.70 11.39
N ILE A 11 -21.39 2.50 11.90
CA ILE A 11 -22.58 1.71 11.56
C ILE A 11 -23.26 1.22 12.83
N GLN A 12 -24.58 0.97 12.75
CA GLN A 12 -25.34 0.52 13.92
C GLN A 12 -25.32 -1.00 14.09
N PHE A 13 -25.26 -1.73 12.98
CA PHE A 13 -25.32 -3.19 12.99
C PHE A 13 -24.40 -3.77 11.93
N SER A 14 -23.81 -4.92 12.23
CA SER A 14 -23.09 -5.75 11.27
C SER A 14 -23.12 -7.21 11.73
N GLU A 15 -23.25 -8.12 10.79
CA GLU A 15 -23.06 -9.57 11.03
C GLU A 15 -21.58 -9.91 11.23
N TRP A 16 -20.70 -9.03 10.79
CA TRP A 16 -19.25 -9.15 10.86
C TRP A 16 -18.67 -8.09 11.79
N ALA A 17 -17.85 -8.49 12.75
CA ALA A 17 -17.18 -7.58 13.64
C ALA A 17 -15.88 -8.17 14.13
N ALA A 18 -14.76 -7.64 13.63
CA ALA A 18 -13.43 -8.03 14.07
C ALA A 18 -12.97 -7.14 15.24
N PRO A 19 -12.28 -7.67 16.26
CA PRO A 19 -11.64 -6.85 17.28
C PRO A 19 -10.51 -6.02 16.67
N ILE A 20 -10.13 -4.92 17.34
CA ILE A 20 -9.01 -4.09 16.92
C ILE A 20 -7.73 -4.45 17.64
N VAL A 21 -6.62 -4.34 16.93
CA VAL A 21 -5.26 -4.41 17.48
C VAL A 21 -4.56 -3.07 17.21
N PRO A 22 -4.30 -2.26 18.24
CA PRO A 22 -3.52 -1.04 18.07
C PRO A 22 -2.04 -1.39 17.95
N VAL A 23 -1.39 -0.87 16.91
CA VAL A 23 0.05 -1.01 16.68
C VAL A 23 0.71 0.35 16.83
N VAL A 24 1.62 0.48 17.78
CA VAL A 24 2.42 1.71 17.96
C VAL A 24 3.54 1.72 16.92
N LYS A 25 3.62 2.78 16.14
CA LYS A 25 4.70 3.01 15.18
C LYS A 25 5.93 3.62 15.85
N ALA A 26 7.08 3.60 15.16
CA ALA A 26 8.31 4.20 15.64
C ALA A 26 8.20 5.71 15.95
N ASP A 27 7.31 6.42 15.25
CA ASP A 27 7.01 7.84 15.47
C ASP A 27 6.01 8.10 16.63
N GLY A 28 5.64 7.07 17.38
CA GLY A 28 4.67 7.14 18.48
C GLY A 28 3.21 7.21 18.04
N SER A 29 2.91 7.30 16.75
CA SER A 29 1.55 7.25 16.24
C SER A 29 0.96 5.84 16.31
N ILE A 30 -0.37 5.75 16.41
CA ILE A 30 -1.08 4.47 16.51
C ILE A 30 -1.71 4.13 15.16
N ARG A 31 -1.42 2.92 14.68
CA ARG A 31 -2.12 2.28 13.58
C ARG A 31 -3.19 1.37 14.15
N ILE A 32 -4.42 1.51 13.70
CA ILE A 32 -5.51 0.59 14.02
C ILE A 32 -5.54 -0.51 12.97
N CYS A 33 -5.41 -1.75 13.41
CA CYS A 33 -5.53 -2.94 12.56
C CYS A 33 -6.77 -3.73 13.04
N GLY A 34 -7.54 -4.30 12.10
CA GLY A 34 -8.56 -5.27 12.44
C GLY A 34 -7.91 -6.65 12.64
N ASP A 35 -8.30 -7.39 13.65
CA ASP A 35 -7.95 -8.80 13.78
C ASP A 35 -8.99 -9.66 13.05
N TYR A 36 -8.80 -9.84 11.77
CA TYR A 36 -9.69 -10.61 10.92
C TYR A 36 -9.43 -12.13 10.93
N LYS A 37 -8.53 -12.61 11.78
CA LYS A 37 -8.12 -14.02 11.81
C LYS A 37 -9.28 -14.99 12.00
N LEU A 38 -10.23 -14.66 12.88
CA LEU A 38 -11.39 -15.47 13.19
C LEU A 38 -12.66 -15.08 12.41
N THR A 39 -12.60 -13.99 11.65
CA THR A 39 -13.70 -13.48 10.84
C THR A 39 -13.38 -13.63 9.34
N LEU A 40 -13.12 -12.53 8.65
CA LEU A 40 -12.93 -12.48 7.20
C LEU A 40 -11.85 -13.46 6.69
N ASN A 41 -10.68 -13.52 7.33
CA ASN A 41 -9.57 -14.36 6.88
C ASN A 41 -9.85 -15.87 6.95
N ARG A 42 -10.85 -16.28 7.72
CA ARG A 42 -11.25 -17.68 7.84
C ARG A 42 -12.13 -18.16 6.69
N VAL A 43 -12.91 -17.26 6.11
CA VAL A 43 -13.93 -17.57 5.11
C VAL A 43 -13.63 -17.01 3.73
N ALA A 44 -12.82 -15.97 3.66
CA ALA A 44 -12.43 -15.39 2.39
C ALA A 44 -11.47 -16.32 1.63
N ARG A 45 -11.65 -16.37 0.31
CA ARG A 45 -10.63 -16.96 -0.56
C ARG A 45 -9.42 -16.04 -0.53
N ILE A 46 -8.29 -16.54 0.00
CA ILE A 46 -7.06 -15.76 0.02
C ILE A 46 -6.57 -15.62 -1.43
N GLU A 47 -6.47 -14.40 -1.89
CA GLU A 47 -5.85 -14.11 -3.17
C GLU A 47 -4.33 -14.32 -3.06
N THR A 48 -3.81 -15.18 -3.91
CA THR A 48 -2.36 -15.41 -4.04
C THR A 48 -1.88 -14.72 -5.30
N TYR A 49 -1.35 -13.51 -5.14
CA TYR A 49 -0.64 -12.82 -6.21
C TYR A 49 0.87 -13.09 -6.03
N PRO A 50 1.60 -13.45 -7.09
CA PRO A 50 3.02 -13.70 -6.96
C PRO A 50 3.75 -12.41 -6.57
N ILE A 51 4.45 -12.47 -5.45
CA ILE A 51 5.31 -11.38 -5.01
C ILE A 51 6.63 -11.52 -5.78
N PRO A 52 7.15 -10.45 -6.40
CA PRO A 52 8.42 -10.49 -7.12
C PRO A 52 9.55 -11.03 -6.25
N ARG A 53 10.42 -11.84 -6.83
CA ARG A 53 11.62 -12.28 -6.14
C ARG A 53 12.64 -11.14 -6.05
N VAL A 54 13.43 -11.15 -4.98
CA VAL A 54 14.44 -10.11 -4.74
C VAL A 54 15.42 -10.00 -5.92
N GLU A 55 15.79 -11.14 -6.53
CA GLU A 55 16.67 -11.21 -7.68
C GLU A 55 16.06 -10.51 -8.92
N GLU A 56 14.75 -10.63 -9.12
CA GLU A 56 14.02 -9.97 -10.21
C GLU A 56 14.01 -8.45 -10.03
N LEU A 57 13.80 -7.98 -8.78
CA LEU A 57 13.87 -6.56 -8.46
C LEU A 57 15.27 -5.99 -8.70
N PHE A 58 16.31 -6.69 -8.26
CA PHE A 58 17.70 -6.26 -8.51
C PHE A 58 18.07 -6.30 -9.99
N ALA A 59 17.53 -7.24 -10.77
CA ALA A 59 17.74 -7.27 -12.22
C ALA A 59 17.19 -6.01 -12.91
N VAL A 60 16.03 -5.51 -12.48
CA VAL A 60 15.44 -4.25 -13.00
C VAL A 60 16.31 -3.04 -12.64
N LEU A 61 16.90 -3.03 -11.44
CA LEU A 61 17.71 -1.92 -10.93
C LEU A 61 19.16 -1.95 -11.41
N ARG A 62 19.61 -3.04 -12.03
CA ARG A 62 21.00 -3.25 -12.42
C ARG A 62 21.47 -2.19 -13.43
N GLY A 63 22.66 -1.64 -13.19
CA GLY A 63 23.26 -0.60 -14.03
C GLY A 63 22.67 0.79 -13.85
N GLY A 64 21.87 1.00 -12.77
CA GLY A 64 21.41 2.32 -12.38
C GLY A 64 22.53 3.11 -11.67
N GLU A 65 22.64 4.42 -11.97
CA GLU A 65 23.59 5.33 -11.33
C GLU A 65 22.98 6.08 -10.15
N LYS A 66 21.71 6.38 -10.26
CA LYS A 66 20.90 7.08 -9.23
C LYS A 66 19.64 6.29 -8.95
N PHE A 67 19.11 6.48 -7.75
CA PHE A 67 17.92 5.80 -7.28
C PHE A 67 16.96 6.78 -6.64
N SER A 68 15.68 6.61 -6.90
CA SER A 68 14.63 7.31 -6.18
C SER A 68 13.73 6.31 -5.50
N LYS A 69 13.49 6.51 -4.20
CA LYS A 69 12.54 5.73 -3.40
C LYS A 69 11.29 6.55 -3.18
N ILE A 70 10.13 6.00 -3.53
CA ILE A 70 8.83 6.64 -3.37
C ILE A 70 8.05 5.88 -2.32
N ASP A 71 7.58 6.59 -1.29
CA ASP A 71 6.72 6.09 -0.20
C ASP A 71 5.30 6.64 -0.39
N LEU A 72 4.31 5.78 -0.28
CA LEU A 72 2.90 6.16 -0.40
C LEU A 72 2.30 6.50 0.96
N SER A 73 1.55 7.60 1.01
CA SER A 73 0.87 8.03 2.24
C SER A 73 -0.26 7.06 2.62
N SER A 74 -0.11 6.29 3.69
CA SER A 74 -1.12 5.31 4.14
C SER A 74 -1.52 4.32 3.03
N ALA A 75 -0.55 3.74 2.37
CA ALA A 75 -0.63 2.96 1.13
C ALA A 75 -1.94 2.15 0.94
N TYR A 76 -2.23 1.17 1.81
CA TYR A 76 -3.44 0.35 1.69
C TYR A 76 -4.72 1.18 1.74
N GLN A 77 -4.79 2.19 2.60
CA GLN A 77 -5.98 3.02 2.78
C GLN A 77 -6.27 3.95 1.59
N GLN A 78 -5.45 3.95 0.56
CA GLN A 78 -5.73 4.66 -0.69
C GLN A 78 -6.57 3.81 -1.66
N ILE A 79 -6.62 2.48 -1.48
CA ILE A 79 -7.44 1.58 -2.30
C ILE A 79 -8.87 1.56 -1.77
N VAL A 80 -9.83 1.91 -2.63
CA VAL A 80 -11.25 1.89 -2.31
C VAL A 80 -11.75 0.44 -2.38
N LEU A 81 -12.50 0.02 -1.36
CA LEU A 81 -13.22 -1.25 -1.39
C LEU A 81 -14.55 -1.09 -2.13
N ASP A 82 -14.91 -2.10 -2.90
CA ASP A 82 -16.26 -2.19 -3.44
C ASP A 82 -17.30 -2.29 -2.31
N GLU A 83 -18.52 -1.82 -2.57
CA GLU A 83 -19.56 -1.73 -1.54
C GLU A 83 -19.93 -3.08 -0.94
N GLN A 84 -19.86 -4.15 -1.73
CA GLN A 84 -20.21 -5.51 -1.28
C GLN A 84 -19.14 -6.08 -0.33
N SER A 85 -17.89 -5.66 -0.46
CA SER A 85 -16.77 -6.11 0.38
C SER A 85 -16.70 -5.38 1.73
N ARG A 86 -17.21 -4.15 1.82
CA ARG A 86 -17.08 -3.31 3.02
C ARG A 86 -17.65 -3.94 4.29
N PRO A 87 -18.83 -4.56 4.31
CA PRO A 87 -19.40 -5.15 5.53
C PRO A 87 -18.48 -6.15 6.23
N TYR A 88 -17.71 -6.92 5.45
CA TYR A 88 -16.76 -7.92 5.98
C TYR A 88 -15.56 -7.32 6.71
N THR A 89 -15.30 -6.02 6.49
CA THR A 89 -14.19 -5.29 7.10
C THR A 89 -14.58 -4.54 8.37
N THR A 90 -15.77 -4.79 8.90
CA THR A 90 -16.27 -4.15 10.11
C THR A 90 -15.39 -4.50 11.31
N ILE A 91 -15.09 -3.48 12.10
CA ILE A 91 -14.36 -3.60 13.37
C ILE A 91 -15.25 -3.18 14.55
N ASN A 92 -15.03 -3.87 15.69
CA ASN A 92 -15.68 -3.54 16.95
C ASN A 92 -14.71 -2.74 17.83
N THR A 93 -15.17 -1.58 18.31
CA THR A 93 -14.39 -0.69 19.15
C THR A 93 -15.19 -0.26 20.38
N HIS A 94 -14.52 0.34 21.36
CA HIS A 94 -15.21 0.94 22.53
C HIS A 94 -16.15 2.10 22.18
N LYS A 95 -16.11 2.59 20.92
CA LYS A 95 -16.98 3.64 20.38
C LYS A 95 -18.10 3.09 19.48
N GLY A 96 -18.24 1.78 19.39
CA GLY A 96 -19.19 1.11 18.51
C GLY A 96 -18.54 0.44 17.31
N LEU A 97 -19.37 0.11 16.33
CA LEU A 97 -18.97 -0.56 15.09
C LEU A 97 -18.56 0.46 14.04
N PHE A 98 -17.48 0.15 13.33
CA PHE A 98 -17.03 0.92 12.18
C PHE A 98 -16.73 -0.01 11.03
N MET A 99 -17.16 0.36 9.84
CA MET A 99 -16.90 -0.35 8.60
C MET A 99 -15.81 0.38 7.81
N TYR A 100 -14.86 -0.34 7.22
CA TYR A 100 -13.85 0.26 6.35
C TYR A 100 -14.40 0.46 4.93
N ASN A 101 -14.18 1.64 4.39
CA ASN A 101 -14.42 1.98 2.98
C ASN A 101 -13.16 1.77 2.13
N ARG A 102 -12.03 1.52 2.76
CA ARG A 102 -10.71 1.39 2.16
C ARG A 102 -10.05 0.09 2.60
N LEU A 103 -9.13 -0.42 1.77
CA LEU A 103 -8.33 -1.59 2.12
C LEU A 103 -7.59 -1.35 3.44
N THR A 104 -7.60 -2.33 4.32
CA THR A 104 -7.07 -2.17 5.68
C THR A 104 -6.06 -3.26 6.03
N PHE A 105 -5.27 -2.96 7.05
CA PHE A 105 -4.34 -3.91 7.64
C PHE A 105 -5.10 -5.03 8.39
N GLY A 106 -4.50 -6.24 8.38
CA GLY A 106 -5.06 -7.41 9.03
C GLY A 106 -5.82 -8.36 8.09
N ILE A 107 -6.21 -7.90 6.89
CA ILE A 107 -6.78 -8.76 5.83
C ILE A 107 -5.65 -9.55 5.17
N ALA A 108 -5.77 -10.88 5.12
CA ALA A 108 -4.72 -11.77 4.60
C ALA A 108 -4.37 -11.50 3.13
N SER A 109 -5.36 -11.15 2.31
CA SER A 109 -5.17 -10.81 0.89
C SER A 109 -4.71 -9.38 0.62
N ALA A 110 -4.66 -8.49 1.64
CA ALA A 110 -4.35 -7.08 1.43
C ALA A 110 -2.99 -6.83 0.76
N PRO A 111 -1.90 -7.53 1.14
CA PRO A 111 -0.61 -7.36 0.46
C PRO A 111 -0.66 -7.73 -1.02
N ALA A 112 -1.33 -8.85 -1.35
CA ALA A 112 -1.47 -9.34 -2.72
C ALA A 112 -2.31 -8.39 -3.58
N ILE A 113 -3.44 -7.91 -3.05
CA ILE A 113 -4.31 -6.92 -3.72
C ILE A 113 -3.52 -5.63 -3.99
N PHE A 114 -2.78 -5.15 -3.00
CA PHE A 114 -2.01 -3.93 -3.12
C PHE A 114 -0.89 -4.07 -4.16
N GLN A 115 -0.09 -5.14 -4.09
CA GLN A 115 0.99 -5.42 -5.04
C GLN A 115 0.46 -5.45 -6.47
N ARG A 116 -0.60 -6.23 -6.74
CA ARG A 116 -1.24 -6.30 -8.06
C ARG A 116 -1.72 -4.93 -8.54
N THR A 117 -2.36 -4.15 -7.68
CA THR A 117 -2.85 -2.83 -8.03
C THR A 117 -1.71 -1.90 -8.42
N MET A 118 -0.63 -1.89 -7.65
CA MET A 118 0.53 -1.06 -7.93
C MET A 118 1.25 -1.46 -9.22
N GLU A 119 1.44 -2.77 -9.45
CA GLU A 119 2.03 -3.26 -10.69
C GLU A 119 1.16 -2.93 -11.92
N THR A 120 -0.17 -2.99 -11.76
CA THR A 120 -1.10 -2.59 -12.83
C THR A 120 -1.00 -1.10 -13.14
N ILE A 121 -0.95 -0.23 -12.13
CA ILE A 121 -0.82 1.23 -12.29
C ILE A 121 0.52 1.57 -12.95
N LEU A 122 1.60 0.94 -12.51
CA LEU A 122 2.96 1.24 -12.97
C LEU A 122 3.40 0.39 -14.17
N GLN A 123 2.49 -0.39 -14.77
CA GLN A 123 2.78 -1.21 -15.95
C GLN A 123 3.37 -0.35 -17.06
N GLY A 124 4.51 -0.77 -17.62
CA GLY A 124 5.23 -0.06 -18.68
C GLY A 124 6.17 1.04 -18.20
N CYS A 125 6.24 1.39 -16.91
CA CYS A 125 7.30 2.22 -16.39
C CYS A 125 8.63 1.46 -16.47
N GLN A 126 9.60 2.07 -17.13
CA GLN A 126 10.93 1.48 -17.31
C GLN A 126 11.75 1.59 -16.03
N ARG A 127 12.63 0.63 -15.76
CA ARG A 127 13.57 0.63 -14.62
C ARG A 127 12.90 0.99 -13.29
N THR A 128 11.70 0.47 -13.10
CA THR A 128 10.87 0.70 -11.92
C THR A 128 10.50 -0.64 -11.32
N CYS A 129 10.65 -0.77 -10.03
CA CYS A 129 10.18 -1.95 -9.31
C CYS A 129 9.32 -1.56 -8.13
N VAL A 130 8.37 -2.44 -7.82
CA VAL A 130 7.43 -2.30 -6.71
C VAL A 130 7.55 -3.52 -5.83
N TYR A 131 7.70 -3.28 -4.54
CA TYR A 131 7.63 -4.32 -3.53
C TYR A 131 6.79 -3.81 -2.36
N PHE A 132 5.55 -4.25 -2.31
CA PHE A 132 4.53 -3.71 -1.42
C PHE A 132 4.40 -2.18 -1.55
N ASP A 133 4.62 -1.44 -0.48
CA ASP A 133 4.50 0.02 -0.40
C ASP A 133 5.77 0.79 -0.81
N ASP A 134 6.87 0.07 -1.09
CA ASP A 134 8.12 0.64 -1.58
C ASP A 134 8.20 0.60 -3.12
N ILE A 135 8.33 1.76 -3.75
CA ILE A 135 8.57 1.90 -5.19
C ILE A 135 9.97 2.44 -5.39
N LEU A 136 10.78 1.74 -6.18
CA LEU A 136 12.10 2.20 -6.59
C LEU A 136 12.14 2.49 -8.08
N VAL A 137 12.79 3.59 -8.43
CA VAL A 137 13.04 4.03 -9.80
C VAL A 137 14.52 4.28 -9.99
N THR A 138 15.06 3.92 -11.14
CA THR A 138 16.47 4.18 -11.51
C THR A 138 16.60 4.51 -13.00
N GLY A 139 17.82 4.80 -13.44
CA GLY A 139 18.23 5.01 -14.81
C GLY A 139 19.74 4.86 -14.96
N SER A 140 20.21 4.57 -16.17
CA SER A 140 21.64 4.47 -16.51
C SER A 140 22.32 5.85 -16.70
N SER A 141 21.52 6.92 -16.65
CA SER A 141 21.96 8.31 -16.64
C SER A 141 20.96 9.16 -15.85
N ASN A 142 21.32 10.38 -15.50
CA ASN A 142 20.41 11.32 -14.85
C ASN A 142 19.18 11.61 -15.71
N ASP A 143 19.33 11.78 -17.01
CA ASP A 143 18.23 12.10 -17.93
C ASP A 143 17.24 10.93 -18.04
N GLU A 144 17.74 9.71 -18.17
CA GLU A 144 16.90 8.51 -18.18
C GLU A 144 16.19 8.35 -16.82
N HIS A 145 16.89 8.55 -15.71
CA HIS A 145 16.29 8.47 -14.38
C HIS A 145 15.14 9.47 -14.22
N LEU A 146 15.35 10.74 -14.60
CA LEU A 146 14.33 11.77 -14.51
C LEU A 146 13.11 11.44 -15.38
N ALA A 147 13.33 10.95 -16.61
CA ALA A 147 12.24 10.53 -17.50
C ALA A 147 11.43 9.34 -16.90
N ASN A 148 12.13 8.35 -16.33
CA ASN A 148 11.48 7.23 -15.66
C ASN A 148 10.70 7.67 -14.41
N LEU A 149 11.29 8.57 -13.61
CA LEU A 149 10.65 9.12 -12.42
C LEU A 149 9.40 9.92 -12.77
N ASP A 150 9.46 10.78 -13.79
CA ASP A 150 8.32 11.55 -14.28
C ASP A 150 7.19 10.62 -14.74
N SER A 151 7.50 9.57 -15.50
CA SER A 151 6.52 8.56 -15.92
C SER A 151 5.82 7.89 -14.73
N VAL A 152 6.58 7.55 -13.69
CA VAL A 152 6.01 6.95 -12.47
C VAL A 152 5.12 7.95 -11.74
N LEU A 153 5.59 9.18 -11.53
CA LEU A 153 4.83 10.22 -10.82
C LEU A 153 3.52 10.56 -11.56
N CYS A 154 3.55 10.70 -12.88
CA CYS A 154 2.36 10.92 -13.71
C CYS A 154 1.32 9.80 -13.55
N LYS A 155 1.76 8.54 -13.53
CA LYS A 155 0.84 7.40 -13.35
C LYS A 155 0.25 7.34 -11.95
N LEU A 156 1.04 7.61 -10.92
CA LEU A 156 0.56 7.68 -9.55
C LEU A 156 -0.45 8.83 -9.37
N GLU A 157 -0.19 9.99 -9.93
CA GLU A 157 -1.09 11.15 -9.94
C GLU A 157 -2.38 10.82 -10.71
N GLY A 158 -2.28 10.25 -11.90
CA GLY A 158 -3.43 9.83 -12.71
C GLY A 158 -4.31 8.79 -12.01
N ALA A 159 -3.72 7.95 -11.16
CA ALA A 159 -4.44 7.01 -10.30
C ALA A 159 -4.98 7.64 -8.99
N GLY A 160 -4.73 8.94 -8.75
CA GLY A 160 -5.15 9.66 -7.56
C GLY A 160 -4.39 9.25 -6.28
N LEU A 161 -3.20 8.64 -6.42
CA LEU A 161 -2.39 8.21 -5.30
C LEU A 161 -1.56 9.36 -4.73
N ARG A 162 -1.43 9.39 -3.41
CA ARG A 162 -0.72 10.44 -2.67
C ARG A 162 0.57 9.92 -2.08
N LEU A 163 1.64 10.68 -2.26
CA LEU A 163 2.95 10.38 -1.73
C LEU A 163 3.12 10.90 -0.30
N ASN A 164 3.96 10.23 0.46
CA ASN A 164 4.52 10.73 1.71
C ASN A 164 5.87 11.39 1.43
N ARG A 165 5.84 12.67 1.02
CA ARG A 165 7.03 13.42 0.62
C ARG A 165 8.18 13.35 1.62
N ALA A 166 7.86 13.32 2.93
CA ALA A 166 8.89 13.28 3.98
C ALA A 166 9.68 11.96 4.02
N LYS A 167 9.11 10.89 3.46
CA LYS A 167 9.75 9.57 3.37
C LYS A 167 10.25 9.23 1.98
N CYS A 168 9.91 10.05 0.97
CA CYS A 168 10.48 9.89 -0.36
C CYS A 168 11.93 10.36 -0.37
N ALA A 169 12.76 9.69 -1.16
CA ALA A 169 14.14 10.07 -1.41
C ALA A 169 14.40 10.06 -2.91
N PHE A 170 15.06 11.08 -3.43
CA PHE A 170 15.23 11.28 -4.86
C PHE A 170 16.70 11.42 -5.23
N MET A 171 17.08 10.85 -6.38
CA MET A 171 18.39 11.01 -7.00
C MET A 171 19.57 10.62 -6.09
N LEU A 172 19.38 9.62 -5.23
CA LEU A 172 20.43 9.14 -4.34
C LEU A 172 21.44 8.25 -5.07
N PRO A 173 22.74 8.29 -4.70
CA PRO A 173 23.74 7.39 -5.28
C PRO A 173 23.56 5.94 -4.82
N SER A 174 22.90 5.72 -3.69
CA SER A 174 22.56 4.41 -3.14
C SER A 174 21.30 4.49 -2.31
N VAL A 175 20.62 3.37 -2.16
CA VAL A 175 19.38 3.28 -1.38
C VAL A 175 19.33 1.94 -0.65
N GLU A 176 18.92 1.95 0.62
CA GLU A 176 18.58 0.71 1.32
C GLU A 176 17.20 0.22 0.86
N TYR A 177 17.18 -1.04 0.46
CA TYR A 177 15.97 -1.67 -0.08
C TYR A 177 15.83 -3.10 0.43
N LEU A 178 14.67 -3.43 0.95
CA LEU A 178 14.30 -4.75 1.48
C LEU A 178 15.01 -5.15 2.80
N GLY A 179 15.71 -4.22 3.48
CA GLY A 179 16.36 -4.48 4.78
C GLY A 179 17.74 -5.08 4.66
#